data_b1b36a068020e1e5c304182d2d2d6ab9
#
_entry.id   b1b36a068020e1e5c304182d2d2d6ab9
#
_cell.length_a   1.000
_cell.length_b   1.000
_cell.length_c   1.000
_cell.angle_alpha   90.00
_cell.angle_beta   90.00
_cell.angle_gamma   90.00
#
_symmetry.space_group_name_H-M   'P 1'
#
loop_
_entity.id
_entity.type
_entity.pdbx_description
1 polymer ?
#
loop_
_entity_poly.entity_id
_entity_poly.type
_entity_poly.pdbx_seq_one_letter_code
_entity_poly.pdbx_strand_id
1 'polypeptide(L)'
;MSRLELRSPNQAQLVVEGLYKDLERRIESSPPGLCPVDMSRAFLEICHAQSCGKCVPCRVGLGQLKNLITDVLDGKATIRTLTEIQETAKSIMESADCAIGYEAANMVYKGAVGFKDDYVEHIMYHRCLSTLKQPVPCVSRCPARVDIPGYIALVREGRYEDAIRLIRKDNPFPTTCGFICEHPCEALCRRNMIDDAVNIRGLKRMAADAAGYVAPPECAESTGKNIAVVGGGPGGLSAAYFLQLMGHQVTVYEMLPKLGGMLRYGIPNYRLPKERLDDDIQAILDTGVKVDCGKAIGKDYSIVDLKEKYDVVLITIGASTDKKLGLEGEDAKGVISAVQFLRDVGYGTQESLEGKEVAVIGGGNVSMDAVRTSVRLGAKKVSIVYRRRVADMTALPDEISGAEAEGVEIKTLMAPSRIEKDEEGNVKGIWVTPQMISNIKGGRASVKPTGEDDVFIPCQTLIVAIGQDIEYQHFEEAGVPVQRGKINVEKFGGFEEMPGVFAGGDCATGPSTVISAIAAGKVIAANIDEYLGYHHEITADVEIPEPKLEDKPACGRVNLTEREVGERVKDFEGVENCMTEKEACQEAGRCLRCDHFGYGIFKGGRDTKW
;
A
#
# COMPACT_ATOMS: atom_id res chain seq x y z
N MET A 1 -4.13 -29.70 50.29
CA MET A 1 -2.91 -29.10 49.68
C MET A 1 -2.94 -29.46 48.20
N SER A 2 -3.28 -28.52 47.34
CA SER A 2 -3.20 -28.73 45.90
C SER A 2 -1.74 -28.64 45.48
N ARG A 3 -1.18 -29.72 44.97
CA ARG A 3 0.11 -29.68 44.30
C ARG A 3 -0.09 -29.00 42.93
N LEU A 4 0.38 -27.79 42.81
CA LEU A 4 0.61 -27.15 41.49
C LEU A 4 1.74 -27.94 40.80
N GLU A 5 1.40 -28.84 39.89
CA GLU A 5 2.36 -29.37 38.92
C GLU A 5 2.69 -28.26 37.92
N LEU A 6 3.83 -27.64 38.12
CA LEU A 6 4.47 -26.81 37.06
C LEU A 6 5.00 -27.77 36.01
N ARG A 7 4.23 -27.99 34.94
CA ARG A 7 4.73 -28.65 33.74
C ARG A 7 5.56 -27.62 32.95
N SER A 8 6.86 -27.60 33.20
CA SER A 8 7.76 -26.94 32.24
C SER A 8 7.80 -27.79 30.97
N PRO A 9 7.60 -27.19 29.78
CA PRO A 9 7.75 -27.92 28.52
C PRO A 9 9.15 -28.53 28.46
N ASN A 10 9.25 -29.79 28.04
CA ASN A 10 10.56 -30.42 27.87
C ASN A 10 11.27 -29.77 26.67
N GLN A 11 12.59 -29.86 26.62
CA GLN A 11 13.41 -29.20 25.59
C GLN A 11 13.01 -29.61 24.15
N ALA A 12 12.61 -30.87 23.94
CA ALA A 12 12.14 -31.37 22.67
C ALA A 12 10.82 -30.69 22.23
N GLN A 13 9.90 -30.45 23.16
CA GLN A 13 8.64 -29.76 22.88
C GLN A 13 8.87 -28.30 22.49
N LEU A 14 9.78 -27.59 23.16
CA LEU A 14 10.16 -26.22 22.81
C LEU A 14 10.79 -26.14 21.41
N VAL A 15 11.62 -27.10 21.03
CA VAL A 15 12.20 -27.19 19.69
C VAL A 15 11.13 -27.42 18.64
N VAL A 16 10.19 -28.35 18.87
CA VAL A 16 9.08 -28.61 17.94
C VAL A 16 8.18 -27.39 17.78
N GLU A 17 7.83 -26.71 18.87
CA GLU A 17 7.07 -25.45 18.80
C GLU A 17 7.81 -24.37 18.01
N GLY A 18 9.13 -24.28 18.14
CA GLY A 18 9.99 -23.39 17.35
C GLY A 18 9.95 -23.71 15.86
N LEU A 19 10.02 -25.00 15.50
CA LEU A 19 9.94 -25.45 14.11
C LEU A 19 8.60 -25.09 13.45
N TYR A 20 7.48 -25.29 14.17
CA TYR A 20 6.17 -24.88 13.65
C TYR A 20 6.02 -23.37 13.52
N LYS A 21 6.56 -22.58 14.45
CA LYS A 21 6.58 -21.11 14.34
C LYS A 21 7.40 -20.65 13.12
N ASP A 22 8.51 -21.30 12.82
CA ASP A 22 9.31 -20.98 11.64
C ASP A 22 8.58 -21.35 10.34
N LEU A 23 7.86 -22.47 10.33
CA LEU A 23 7.00 -22.84 9.21
C LEU A 23 5.83 -21.86 9.05
N GLU A 24 5.13 -21.50 10.14
CA GLU A 24 4.04 -20.53 10.16
C GLU A 24 4.49 -19.18 9.59
N ARG A 25 5.64 -18.66 10.03
CA ARG A 25 6.24 -17.42 9.50
C ARG A 25 6.51 -17.51 7.99
N ARG A 26 6.95 -18.68 7.51
CA ARG A 26 7.16 -18.91 6.07
C ARG A 26 5.86 -18.97 5.30
N ILE A 27 4.81 -19.56 5.86
CA ILE A 27 3.46 -19.60 5.27
C ILE A 27 2.87 -18.19 5.20
N GLU A 28 2.95 -17.42 6.28
CA GLU A 28 2.46 -16.03 6.33
C GLU A 28 3.16 -15.12 5.32
N SER A 29 4.46 -15.29 5.10
CA SER A 29 5.23 -14.55 4.10
C SER A 29 5.04 -15.06 2.67
N SER A 30 4.25 -16.11 2.48
CA SER A 30 4.02 -16.75 1.18
C SER A 30 2.63 -16.41 0.63
N PRO A 31 2.47 -16.19 -0.69
CA PRO A 31 1.16 -15.97 -1.26
C PRO A 31 0.30 -17.24 -1.20
N PRO A 32 -1.03 -17.12 -1.34
CA PRO A 32 -1.92 -18.26 -1.49
C PRO A 32 -1.47 -19.18 -2.64
N GLY A 33 -1.63 -20.45 -2.48
CA GLY A 33 -1.28 -21.44 -3.52
C GLY A 33 0.14 -21.98 -3.43
N LEU A 34 0.71 -22.08 -2.23
CA LEU A 34 1.96 -22.82 -1.98
C LEU A 34 1.89 -24.26 -2.53
N CYS A 35 2.99 -24.71 -3.10
CA CYS A 35 3.13 -26.12 -3.50
C CYS A 35 3.27 -27.01 -2.24
N PRO A 36 2.32 -27.92 -1.98
CA PRO A 36 2.38 -28.80 -0.81
C PRO A 36 3.60 -29.70 -0.79
N VAL A 37 4.10 -30.10 -1.97
CA VAL A 37 5.31 -30.94 -2.11
C VAL A 37 6.54 -30.18 -1.64
N ASP A 38 6.69 -28.93 -2.09
CA ASP A 38 7.83 -28.08 -1.71
C ASP A 38 7.77 -27.66 -0.23
N MET A 39 6.56 -27.43 0.31
CA MET A 39 6.36 -27.18 1.75
C MET A 39 6.80 -28.38 2.59
N SER A 40 6.42 -29.59 2.18
CA SER A 40 6.81 -30.82 2.87
C SER A 40 8.33 -30.98 2.90
N ARG A 41 9.00 -30.71 1.77
CA ARG A 41 10.47 -30.72 1.67
C ARG A 41 11.11 -29.66 2.57
N ALA A 42 10.62 -28.43 2.53
CA ALA A 42 11.18 -27.33 3.31
C ALA A 42 11.07 -27.58 4.83
N PHE A 43 9.92 -28.07 5.29
CA PHE A 43 9.76 -28.42 6.72
C PHE A 43 10.67 -29.57 7.12
N LEU A 44 10.79 -30.60 6.28
CA LEU A 44 11.70 -31.73 6.49
C LEU A 44 13.16 -31.29 6.62
N GLU A 45 13.61 -30.34 5.80
CA GLU A 45 14.96 -29.77 5.88
C GLU A 45 15.20 -29.04 7.21
N ILE A 46 14.24 -28.25 7.67
CA ILE A 46 14.32 -27.55 8.95
C ILE A 46 14.45 -28.57 10.10
N CYS A 47 13.59 -29.59 10.10
CA CYS A 47 13.60 -30.64 11.13
C CYS A 47 14.91 -31.46 11.10
N HIS A 48 15.40 -31.79 9.90
CA HIS A 48 16.65 -32.53 9.74
C HIS A 48 17.85 -31.74 10.27
N ALA A 49 17.92 -30.44 10.00
CA ALA A 49 18.96 -29.53 10.50
C ALA A 49 18.95 -29.42 12.04
N GLN A 50 17.78 -29.56 12.68
CA GLN A 50 17.61 -29.49 14.12
C GLN A 50 17.68 -30.88 14.81
N SER A 51 17.81 -31.95 14.03
CA SER A 51 17.87 -33.31 14.60
C SER A 51 19.19 -33.54 15.33
N CYS A 52 19.13 -34.31 16.44
CA CYS A 52 20.35 -34.67 17.19
C CYS A 52 21.19 -35.78 16.51
N GLY A 53 20.68 -36.42 15.43
CA GLY A 53 21.35 -37.47 14.68
C GLY A 53 21.60 -38.81 15.41
N LYS A 54 21.06 -39.02 16.66
CA LYS A 54 21.28 -40.22 17.43
C LYS A 54 20.62 -41.46 16.86
N CYS A 55 19.34 -41.38 16.56
CA CYS A 55 18.59 -42.53 16.05
C CYS A 55 18.71 -42.64 14.52
N VAL A 56 18.60 -43.87 14.01
CA VAL A 56 18.68 -44.18 12.59
C VAL A 56 17.56 -43.50 11.77
N PRO A 57 16.30 -43.46 12.26
CA PRO A 57 15.21 -42.80 11.54
C PRO A 57 15.51 -41.33 11.21
N CYS A 58 16.09 -40.56 12.15
CA CYS A 58 16.48 -39.17 11.86
C CYS A 58 17.74 -39.09 11.01
N ARG A 59 18.79 -39.82 11.36
CA ARG A 59 20.11 -39.73 10.71
C ARG A 59 20.11 -40.16 9.25
N VAL A 60 19.35 -41.22 8.92
CA VAL A 60 19.30 -41.79 7.58
C VAL A 60 17.93 -41.58 6.96
N GLY A 61 16.84 -41.87 7.69
CA GLY A 61 15.50 -41.88 7.13
C GLY A 61 15.01 -40.52 6.67
N LEU A 62 15.25 -39.42 7.45
CA LEU A 62 14.87 -38.06 7.01
C LEU A 62 15.64 -37.63 5.75
N GLY A 63 16.91 -38.04 5.64
CA GLY A 63 17.73 -37.78 4.44
C GLY A 63 17.19 -38.51 3.20
N GLN A 64 16.79 -39.78 3.34
CA GLN A 64 16.16 -40.55 2.28
C GLN A 64 14.82 -39.92 1.87
N LEU A 65 13.97 -39.60 2.85
CA LEU A 65 12.67 -38.99 2.61
C LEU A 65 12.80 -37.65 1.85
N LYS A 66 13.80 -36.85 2.23
CA LYS A 66 14.13 -35.61 1.54
C LYS A 66 14.52 -35.86 0.07
N ASN A 67 15.36 -36.85 -0.19
CA ASN A 67 15.78 -37.18 -1.55
C ASN A 67 14.59 -37.61 -2.41
N LEU A 68 13.70 -38.46 -1.90
CA LEU A 68 12.49 -38.88 -2.60
C LEU A 68 11.58 -37.72 -2.97
N ILE A 69 11.38 -36.77 -2.04
CA ILE A 69 10.58 -35.54 -2.31
C ILE A 69 11.31 -34.64 -3.33
N THR A 70 12.63 -34.54 -3.23
CA THR A 70 13.43 -33.78 -4.21
C THR A 70 13.31 -34.38 -5.61
N ASP A 71 13.32 -35.72 -5.73
CA ASP A 71 13.10 -36.39 -7.01
C ASP A 71 11.72 -36.10 -7.59
N VAL A 72 10.68 -35.93 -6.76
CA VAL A 72 9.36 -35.49 -7.21
C VAL A 72 9.44 -34.07 -7.79
N LEU A 73 10.10 -33.16 -7.10
CA LEU A 73 10.25 -31.77 -7.52
C LEU A 73 11.15 -31.60 -8.75
N ASP A 74 12.16 -32.46 -8.89
CA ASP A 74 13.08 -32.48 -10.03
C ASP A 74 12.53 -33.23 -11.25
N GLY A 75 11.32 -33.78 -11.17
CA GLY A 75 10.71 -34.54 -12.27
C GLY A 75 11.37 -35.90 -12.55
N LYS A 76 12.09 -36.47 -11.57
CA LYS A 76 12.76 -37.77 -11.66
C LYS A 76 11.95 -38.92 -11.06
N ALA A 77 10.91 -38.56 -10.29
CA ALA A 77 10.10 -39.53 -9.58
C ALA A 77 9.15 -40.31 -10.50
N THR A 78 8.72 -41.46 -10.03
CA THR A 78 7.67 -42.28 -10.63
C THR A 78 6.48 -42.40 -9.66
N ILE A 79 5.35 -42.89 -10.12
CA ILE A 79 4.18 -43.13 -9.26
C ILE A 79 4.51 -44.05 -8.06
N ARG A 80 5.47 -44.96 -8.21
CA ARG A 80 5.96 -45.79 -7.13
C ARG A 80 6.67 -44.98 -6.05
N THR A 81 7.37 -43.91 -6.42
CA THR A 81 8.05 -43.00 -5.48
C THR A 81 7.08 -42.40 -4.46
N LEU A 82 5.83 -42.09 -4.86
CA LEU A 82 4.81 -41.60 -3.94
C LEU A 82 4.49 -42.63 -2.83
N THR A 83 4.39 -43.91 -3.21
CA THR A 83 4.19 -44.99 -2.25
C THR A 83 5.41 -45.15 -1.33
N GLU A 84 6.62 -45.07 -1.89
CA GLU A 84 7.87 -45.12 -1.13
C GLU A 84 8.00 -43.96 -0.14
N ILE A 85 7.54 -42.75 -0.51
CA ILE A 85 7.47 -41.61 0.41
C ILE A 85 6.53 -41.91 1.59
N GLN A 86 5.33 -42.43 1.32
CA GLN A 86 4.34 -42.72 2.37
C GLN A 86 4.83 -43.81 3.32
N GLU A 87 5.39 -44.90 2.78
CA GLU A 87 5.92 -46.02 3.56
C GLU A 87 7.14 -45.61 4.38
N THR A 88 8.07 -44.86 3.79
CA THR A 88 9.25 -44.36 4.48
C THR A 88 8.86 -43.40 5.61
N ALA A 89 7.94 -42.45 5.35
CA ALA A 89 7.46 -41.54 6.36
C ALA A 89 6.78 -42.29 7.51
N LYS A 90 5.92 -43.27 7.22
CA LYS A 90 5.28 -44.09 8.24
C LYS A 90 6.28 -44.88 9.08
N SER A 91 7.28 -45.49 8.43
CA SER A 91 8.35 -46.24 9.14
C SER A 91 9.14 -45.31 10.10
N ILE A 92 9.45 -44.09 9.69
CA ILE A 92 10.13 -43.11 10.55
C ILE A 92 9.23 -42.72 11.73
N MET A 93 7.94 -42.47 11.50
CA MET A 93 6.98 -42.13 12.57
C MET A 93 6.91 -43.25 13.65
N GLU A 94 6.94 -44.51 13.22
CA GLU A 94 6.83 -45.67 14.10
C GLU A 94 8.15 -45.99 14.82
N SER A 95 9.30 -45.50 14.34
CA SER A 95 10.62 -45.88 14.85
C SER A 95 11.46 -44.72 15.40
N ALA A 96 11.01 -43.46 15.27
CA ALA A 96 11.74 -42.31 15.80
C ALA A 96 11.67 -42.20 17.30
N ASP A 97 12.83 -41.98 17.95
CA ASP A 97 12.94 -41.91 19.43
C ASP A 97 12.40 -40.61 20.03
N CYS A 98 12.10 -39.61 19.21
CA CYS A 98 11.67 -38.30 19.70
C CYS A 98 10.71 -37.58 18.74
N ALA A 99 10.06 -36.56 19.26
CA ALA A 99 9.06 -35.76 18.54
C ALA A 99 9.60 -35.12 17.25
N ILE A 100 10.88 -34.77 17.14
CA ILE A 100 11.44 -34.12 15.93
C ILE A 100 11.37 -35.06 14.72
N GLY A 101 11.81 -36.31 14.88
CA GLY A 101 11.74 -37.32 13.82
C GLY A 101 10.30 -37.67 13.47
N TYR A 102 9.45 -37.82 14.47
CA TYR A 102 8.02 -38.10 14.30
C TYR A 102 7.33 -36.98 13.52
N GLU A 103 7.45 -35.71 13.95
CA GLU A 103 6.75 -34.59 13.33
C GLU A 103 7.25 -34.28 11.92
N ALA A 104 8.56 -34.44 11.67
CA ALA A 104 9.13 -34.29 10.36
C ALA A 104 8.50 -35.28 9.36
N ALA A 105 8.41 -36.55 9.73
CA ALA A 105 7.81 -37.60 8.91
C ALA A 105 6.28 -37.47 8.82
N ASN A 106 5.61 -37.10 9.90
CA ASN A 106 4.16 -36.90 9.97
C ASN A 106 3.69 -35.79 9.00
N MET A 107 4.41 -34.67 8.93
CA MET A 107 4.11 -33.60 7.98
C MET A 107 4.21 -34.09 6.54
N VAL A 108 5.25 -34.85 6.20
CA VAL A 108 5.42 -35.42 4.85
C VAL A 108 4.32 -36.44 4.56
N TYR A 109 4.01 -37.34 5.50
CA TYR A 109 2.96 -38.33 5.33
C TYR A 109 1.60 -37.68 5.07
N LYS A 110 1.23 -36.70 5.92
CA LYS A 110 -0.02 -35.93 5.75
C LYS A 110 -0.05 -35.18 4.42
N GLY A 111 1.09 -34.61 4.01
CA GLY A 111 1.24 -33.96 2.71
C GLY A 111 1.00 -34.92 1.54
N ALA A 112 1.68 -36.07 1.57
CA ALA A 112 1.59 -37.09 0.50
C ALA A 112 0.23 -37.78 0.41
N VAL A 113 -0.53 -37.83 1.52
CA VAL A 113 -1.89 -38.39 1.54
C VAL A 113 -2.93 -37.32 1.22
N GLY A 114 -2.86 -36.16 1.88
CA GLY A 114 -3.88 -35.09 1.78
C GLY A 114 -3.80 -34.30 0.48
N PHE A 115 -2.61 -34.17 -0.11
CA PHE A 115 -2.37 -33.45 -1.37
C PHE A 115 -1.85 -34.39 -2.47
N LYS A 116 -2.41 -35.59 -2.52
CA LYS A 116 -2.00 -36.65 -3.46
C LYS A 116 -1.98 -36.16 -4.92
N ASP A 117 -2.98 -35.36 -5.30
CA ASP A 117 -3.09 -34.84 -6.66
C ASP A 117 -1.94 -33.92 -7.03
N ASP A 118 -1.44 -33.11 -6.09
CA ASP A 118 -0.27 -32.27 -6.30
C ASP A 118 1.00 -33.10 -6.55
N TYR A 119 1.19 -34.17 -5.79
CA TYR A 119 2.30 -35.12 -6.02
C TYR A 119 2.18 -35.78 -7.38
N VAL A 120 0.98 -36.23 -7.76
CA VAL A 120 0.72 -36.87 -9.06
C VAL A 120 0.98 -35.93 -10.23
N GLU A 121 0.54 -34.65 -10.12
CA GLU A 121 0.81 -33.64 -11.15
C GLU A 121 2.32 -33.40 -11.35
N HIS A 122 3.10 -33.32 -10.26
CA HIS A 122 4.56 -33.22 -10.36
C HIS A 122 5.20 -34.46 -11.01
N ILE A 123 4.74 -35.67 -10.65
CA ILE A 123 5.31 -36.92 -11.12
C ILE A 123 4.95 -37.19 -12.60
N MET A 124 3.68 -36.99 -12.95
CA MET A 124 3.17 -37.38 -14.27
C MET A 124 3.34 -36.31 -15.34
N TYR A 125 3.21 -35.02 -14.92
CA TYR A 125 3.15 -33.91 -15.86
C TYR A 125 4.26 -32.89 -15.64
N HIS A 126 5.15 -33.11 -14.67
CA HIS A 126 6.28 -32.23 -14.33
C HIS A 126 5.87 -30.79 -14.08
N ARG A 127 4.74 -30.56 -13.40
CA ARG A 127 4.20 -29.22 -13.12
C ARG A 127 3.46 -29.17 -11.78
N CYS A 128 3.37 -27.98 -11.19
CA CYS A 128 2.41 -27.72 -10.11
C CYS A 128 0.98 -27.70 -10.67
N LEU A 129 -0.03 -27.94 -9.84
CA LEU A 129 -1.43 -27.81 -10.27
C LEU A 129 -1.67 -26.45 -10.94
N SER A 130 -2.12 -26.50 -12.21
CA SER A 130 -2.27 -25.31 -13.07
C SER A 130 -3.32 -24.31 -12.58
N THR A 131 -4.22 -24.74 -11.70
CA THR A 131 -5.23 -23.87 -11.05
C THR A 131 -4.64 -22.94 -9.99
N LEU A 132 -3.44 -23.23 -9.51
CA LEU A 132 -2.74 -22.42 -8.53
C LEU A 132 -1.86 -21.38 -9.24
N LYS A 133 -2.47 -20.41 -9.90
CA LYS A 133 -1.79 -19.18 -10.28
C LYS A 133 -1.37 -18.48 -9.00
N GLN A 134 -0.10 -18.61 -8.64
CA GLN A 134 0.42 -18.00 -7.42
C GLN A 134 0.67 -16.51 -7.66
N PRO A 135 -0.08 -15.63 -7.00
CA PRO A 135 0.12 -14.21 -7.19
C PRO A 135 1.47 -13.79 -6.61
N VAL A 136 2.19 -12.94 -7.33
CA VAL A 136 3.43 -12.32 -6.85
C VAL A 136 3.11 -11.45 -5.63
N PRO A 137 3.77 -11.64 -4.46
CA PRO A 137 3.34 -11.00 -3.21
C PRO A 137 3.28 -9.47 -3.28
N CYS A 138 4.32 -8.82 -3.84
CA CYS A 138 4.35 -7.36 -3.97
C CYS A 138 3.29 -6.84 -4.95
N VAL A 139 3.02 -7.56 -6.05
CA VAL A 139 1.94 -7.23 -7.01
C VAL A 139 0.58 -7.39 -6.36
N SER A 140 0.36 -8.50 -5.63
CA SER A 140 -0.90 -8.78 -4.94
C SER A 140 -1.24 -7.75 -3.86
N ARG A 141 -0.21 -7.24 -3.18
CA ARG A 141 -0.39 -6.22 -2.14
C ARG A 141 -0.55 -4.81 -2.71
N CYS A 142 -0.12 -4.59 -3.94
CA CYS A 142 -0.34 -3.30 -4.62
C CYS A 142 -1.83 -3.18 -5.00
N PRO A 143 -2.56 -2.15 -4.55
CA PRO A 143 -3.95 -1.95 -4.95
C PRO A 143 -4.14 -1.88 -6.47
N ALA A 144 -3.23 -1.19 -7.19
CA ALA A 144 -3.27 -1.06 -8.65
C ALA A 144 -2.70 -2.27 -9.41
N ARG A 145 -2.15 -3.28 -8.70
CA ARG A 145 -1.57 -4.50 -9.32
C ARG A 145 -0.43 -4.21 -10.30
N VAL A 146 0.38 -3.20 -10.03
CA VAL A 146 1.53 -2.85 -10.87
C VAL A 146 2.50 -4.02 -10.96
N ASP A 147 3.03 -4.28 -12.17
CA ASP A 147 4.07 -5.29 -12.38
C ASP A 147 5.41 -4.83 -11.78
N ILE A 148 5.55 -5.07 -10.47
CA ILE A 148 6.70 -4.64 -9.69
C ILE A 148 7.99 -5.36 -10.07
N PRO A 149 8.03 -6.72 -10.18
CA PRO A 149 9.25 -7.40 -10.59
C PRO A 149 9.71 -7.00 -11.99
N GLY A 150 8.78 -6.78 -12.90
CA GLY A 150 9.07 -6.37 -14.27
C GLY A 150 9.77 -5.02 -14.32
N TYR A 151 9.20 -3.97 -13.72
CA TYR A 151 9.86 -2.67 -13.77
C TYR A 151 11.17 -2.62 -12.96
N ILE A 152 11.30 -3.39 -11.89
CA ILE A 152 12.58 -3.50 -11.14
C ILE A 152 13.66 -4.14 -12.02
N ALA A 153 13.31 -5.14 -12.83
CA ALA A 153 14.24 -5.74 -13.77
C ALA A 153 14.72 -4.74 -14.82
N LEU A 154 13.81 -3.91 -15.33
CA LEU A 154 14.13 -2.84 -16.29
C LEU A 154 15.02 -1.76 -15.66
N VAL A 155 14.75 -1.34 -14.42
CA VAL A 155 15.61 -0.42 -13.66
C VAL A 155 17.02 -0.99 -13.49
N ARG A 156 17.14 -2.29 -13.18
CA ARG A 156 18.45 -2.97 -13.06
C ARG A 156 19.29 -2.86 -14.32
N GLU A 157 18.65 -2.84 -15.49
CA GLU A 157 19.32 -2.70 -16.78
C GLU A 157 19.46 -1.25 -17.27
N GLY A 158 19.03 -0.27 -16.48
CA GLY A 158 19.03 1.14 -16.86
C GLY A 158 17.97 1.51 -17.91
N ARG A 159 16.98 0.64 -18.16
CA ARG A 159 15.87 0.86 -19.10
C ARG A 159 14.73 1.62 -18.42
N TYR A 160 15.00 2.85 -18.02
CA TYR A 160 14.09 3.64 -17.19
C TYR A 160 12.80 4.03 -17.92
N GLU A 161 12.85 4.38 -19.20
CA GLU A 161 11.65 4.69 -20.00
C GLU A 161 10.73 3.48 -20.10
N ASP A 162 11.27 2.30 -20.36
CA ASP A 162 10.49 1.06 -20.43
C ASP A 162 9.88 0.71 -19.06
N ALA A 163 10.60 0.98 -17.97
CA ALA A 163 10.05 0.83 -16.62
C ALA A 163 8.82 1.75 -16.41
N ILE A 164 8.86 3.00 -16.88
CA ILE A 164 7.73 3.92 -16.80
C ILE A 164 6.57 3.46 -17.69
N ARG A 165 6.83 3.00 -18.92
CA ARG A 165 5.79 2.43 -19.82
C ARG A 165 5.09 1.25 -19.16
N LEU A 166 5.87 0.33 -18.56
CA LEU A 166 5.32 -0.84 -17.86
C LEU A 166 4.49 -0.44 -16.63
N ILE A 167 4.95 0.54 -15.84
CA ILE A 167 4.18 1.03 -14.68
C ILE A 167 2.86 1.66 -15.13
N ARG A 168 2.86 2.45 -16.21
CA ARG A 168 1.67 3.15 -16.73
C ARG A 168 0.57 2.24 -17.26
N LYS A 169 0.88 0.99 -17.57
CA LYS A 169 -0.14 -0.04 -17.84
C LYS A 169 -1.14 -0.17 -16.69
N ASP A 170 -0.71 0.05 -15.45
CA ASP A 170 -1.51 -0.15 -14.25
C ASP A 170 -1.64 1.12 -13.39
N ASN A 171 -0.78 2.11 -13.58
CA ASN A 171 -0.69 3.31 -12.76
C ASN A 171 -0.19 4.50 -13.57
N PRO A 172 -1.06 5.46 -13.96
CA PRO A 172 -0.69 6.63 -14.75
C PRO A 172 0.09 7.70 -13.97
N PHE A 173 0.34 7.51 -12.67
CA PHE A 173 1.08 8.41 -11.79
C PHE A 173 2.38 7.77 -11.27
N PRO A 174 3.30 7.31 -12.15
CA PRO A 174 4.56 6.70 -11.71
C PRO A 174 5.43 7.65 -10.89
N THR A 175 5.57 8.90 -11.34
CA THR A 175 6.37 9.95 -10.69
C THR A 175 5.80 10.27 -9.31
N THR A 176 4.53 10.66 -9.24
CA THR A 176 3.82 10.95 -7.99
C THR A 176 3.96 9.81 -6.97
N CYS A 177 3.70 8.57 -7.40
CA CYS A 177 3.83 7.40 -6.54
C CYS A 177 5.29 7.10 -6.15
N GLY A 178 6.28 7.53 -6.91
CA GLY A 178 7.69 7.48 -6.53
C GLY A 178 7.99 8.35 -5.30
N PHE A 179 7.33 9.51 -5.20
CA PHE A 179 7.49 10.44 -4.08
C PHE A 179 6.67 10.04 -2.83
N ILE A 180 5.37 9.74 -2.98
CA ILE A 180 4.44 9.74 -1.85
C ILE A 180 3.67 8.43 -1.61
N CYS A 181 3.91 7.37 -2.38
CA CYS A 181 3.22 6.11 -2.15
C CYS A 181 3.62 5.53 -0.78
N GLU A 182 2.64 5.08 0.00
CA GLU A 182 2.86 4.39 1.28
C GLU A 182 3.46 2.97 1.12
N HIS A 183 3.79 2.56 -0.10
CA HIS A 183 4.48 1.32 -0.51
C HIS A 183 4.02 0.03 0.22
N PRO A 184 2.71 -0.27 0.30
CA PRO A 184 2.22 -1.48 0.97
C PRO A 184 2.79 -2.77 0.40
N CYS A 185 3.28 -2.75 -0.84
CA CYS A 185 3.95 -3.86 -1.51
C CYS A 185 5.23 -4.33 -0.79
N GLU A 186 5.94 -3.44 -0.10
CA GLU A 186 7.17 -3.76 0.63
C GLU A 186 6.91 -4.61 1.86
N ALA A 187 5.75 -4.48 2.50
CA ALA A 187 5.39 -5.28 3.67
C ALA A 187 5.33 -6.79 3.39
N LEU A 188 4.99 -7.19 2.15
CA LEU A 188 4.97 -8.59 1.72
C LEU A 188 6.15 -8.97 0.81
N CYS A 189 7.16 -8.10 0.69
CA CYS A 189 8.34 -8.42 -0.08
C CYS A 189 9.07 -9.61 0.54
N ARG A 190 9.29 -10.67 -0.24
CA ARG A 190 9.95 -11.89 0.24
C ARG A 190 11.41 -11.69 0.61
N ARG A 191 12.02 -10.62 0.14
CA ARG A 191 13.36 -10.24 0.55
C ARG A 191 13.46 -10.02 2.07
N ASN A 192 12.36 -9.66 2.75
CA ASN A 192 12.27 -9.60 4.22
C ASN A 192 12.68 -10.90 4.94
N MET A 193 12.69 -12.04 4.22
CA MET A 193 13.13 -13.32 4.80
C MET A 193 14.67 -13.49 4.79
N ILE A 194 15.39 -12.63 4.08
CA ILE A 194 16.84 -12.69 3.91
C ILE A 194 17.51 -11.55 4.69
N ASP A 195 17.06 -10.33 4.43
CA ASP A 195 17.52 -9.10 5.08
C ASP A 195 16.34 -8.13 5.23
N ASP A 196 16.16 -7.15 4.34
CA ASP A 196 15.07 -6.17 4.36
C ASP A 196 14.32 -6.18 3.03
N ALA A 197 13.07 -5.69 3.01
CA ALA A 197 12.33 -5.48 1.78
C ALA A 197 13.14 -4.70 0.73
N VAL A 198 12.95 -5.01 -0.54
CA VAL A 198 13.45 -4.16 -1.63
C VAL A 198 12.79 -2.78 -1.52
N ASN A 199 13.58 -1.71 -1.69
CA ASN A 199 13.07 -0.34 -1.74
C ASN A 199 12.32 -0.08 -3.06
N ILE A 200 11.11 -0.64 -3.13
CA ILE A 200 10.26 -0.64 -4.33
C ILE A 200 9.86 0.78 -4.72
N ARG A 201 9.52 1.62 -3.72
CA ARG A 201 9.18 3.02 -3.94
C ARG A 201 10.37 3.82 -4.46
N GLY A 202 11.55 3.65 -3.84
CA GLY A 202 12.77 4.32 -4.24
C GLY A 202 13.21 3.96 -5.67
N LEU A 203 13.08 2.69 -6.08
CA LEU A 203 13.36 2.27 -7.45
C LEU A 203 12.38 2.86 -8.46
N LYS A 204 11.09 2.99 -8.10
CA LYS A 204 10.11 3.70 -8.93
C LYS A 204 10.46 5.18 -9.08
N ARG A 205 10.87 5.83 -7.97
CA ARG A 205 11.34 7.21 -7.96
C ARG A 205 12.53 7.38 -8.91
N MET A 206 13.52 6.50 -8.81
CA MET A 206 14.70 6.53 -9.68
C MET A 206 14.33 6.37 -11.15
N ALA A 207 13.43 5.43 -11.48
CA ALA A 207 12.95 5.27 -12.86
C ALA A 207 12.30 6.55 -13.40
N ALA A 208 11.45 7.20 -12.60
CA ALA A 208 10.78 8.43 -12.99
C ALA A 208 11.73 9.63 -13.14
N ASP A 209 12.71 9.76 -12.25
CA ASP A 209 13.67 10.86 -12.29
C ASP A 209 14.67 10.69 -13.46
N ALA A 210 15.11 9.45 -13.73
CA ALA A 210 16.06 9.16 -14.80
C ALA A 210 15.45 9.13 -16.20
N ALA A 211 14.19 8.66 -16.35
CA ALA A 211 13.50 8.62 -17.64
C ALA A 211 13.07 10.01 -18.12
N GLY A 212 12.82 10.94 -17.18
CA GLY A 212 12.20 12.22 -17.54
C GLY A 212 10.78 12.05 -18.09
N TYR A 213 10.42 12.86 -19.07
CA TYR A 213 9.13 12.74 -19.73
C TYR A 213 9.08 11.51 -20.64
N VAL A 214 8.08 10.66 -20.45
CA VAL A 214 7.78 9.50 -21.31
C VAL A 214 6.38 9.68 -21.88
N ALA A 215 6.23 9.64 -23.20
CA ALA A 215 4.94 9.76 -23.85
C ALA A 215 3.98 8.60 -23.46
N PRO A 216 2.66 8.86 -23.41
CA PRO A 216 1.68 7.79 -23.20
C PRO A 216 1.65 6.83 -24.42
N PRO A 217 1.10 5.61 -24.26
CA PRO A 217 0.87 4.72 -25.39
C PRO A 217 -0.22 5.29 -26.32
N GLU A 218 -0.27 4.77 -27.55
CA GLU A 218 -1.34 5.07 -28.49
C GLU A 218 -2.69 4.59 -27.97
N CYS A 219 -3.74 5.37 -28.21
CA CYS A 219 -5.09 4.99 -27.86
C CYS A 219 -5.67 3.99 -28.87
N ALA A 220 -6.61 3.16 -28.42
CA ALA A 220 -7.40 2.31 -29.30
C ALA A 220 -8.24 3.17 -30.29
N GLU A 221 -8.78 2.54 -31.31
CA GLU A 221 -9.69 3.18 -32.25
C GLU A 221 -10.89 3.81 -31.54
N SER A 222 -11.36 4.96 -32.04
CA SER A 222 -12.45 5.68 -31.38
C SER A 222 -13.74 4.85 -31.33
N THR A 223 -14.26 4.67 -30.13
CA THR A 223 -15.56 4.02 -29.89
C THR A 223 -16.77 4.92 -30.17
N GLY A 224 -16.54 6.24 -30.37
CA GLY A 224 -17.61 7.23 -30.49
C GLY A 224 -18.36 7.53 -29.18
N LYS A 225 -17.97 6.93 -28.05
CA LYS A 225 -18.59 7.14 -26.74
C LYS A 225 -17.97 8.32 -26.01
N ASN A 226 -18.84 9.15 -25.40
CA ASN A 226 -18.46 10.34 -24.67
C ASN A 226 -18.68 10.13 -23.17
N ILE A 227 -17.66 10.40 -22.36
CA ILE A 227 -17.67 10.16 -20.90
C ILE A 227 -17.32 11.47 -20.19
N ALA A 228 -18.17 11.86 -19.23
CA ALA A 228 -17.86 12.93 -18.28
C ALA A 228 -17.28 12.36 -17.00
N VAL A 229 -16.13 12.86 -16.57
CA VAL A 229 -15.51 12.54 -15.26
C VAL A 229 -15.59 13.77 -14.37
N VAL A 230 -16.25 13.65 -13.24
CA VAL A 230 -16.44 14.72 -12.26
C VAL A 230 -15.41 14.58 -11.15
N GLY A 231 -14.40 15.46 -11.16
CA GLY A 231 -13.28 15.49 -10.22
C GLY A 231 -11.96 15.14 -10.89
N GLY A 232 -11.04 16.10 -10.93
CA GLY A 232 -9.69 15.99 -11.50
C GLY A 232 -8.61 15.56 -10.51
N GLY A 233 -8.98 14.77 -9.49
CA GLY A 233 -8.06 14.13 -8.55
C GLY A 233 -7.47 12.82 -9.11
N PRO A 234 -6.63 12.10 -8.33
CA PRO A 234 -5.92 10.90 -8.82
C PRO A 234 -6.87 9.79 -9.30
N GLY A 235 -8.02 9.61 -8.67
CA GLY A 235 -9.03 8.62 -9.09
C GLY A 235 -9.64 8.96 -10.44
N GLY A 236 -10.11 10.21 -10.60
CA GLY A 236 -10.73 10.67 -11.85
C GLY A 236 -9.76 10.75 -13.02
N LEU A 237 -8.56 11.28 -12.79
CA LEU A 237 -7.52 11.33 -13.82
C LEU A 237 -7.04 9.92 -14.23
N SER A 238 -6.98 8.96 -13.29
CA SER A 238 -6.67 7.57 -13.63
C SER A 238 -7.77 6.95 -14.48
N ALA A 239 -9.04 7.14 -14.11
CA ALA A 239 -10.15 6.65 -14.90
C ALA A 239 -10.16 7.29 -16.29
N ALA A 240 -9.93 8.61 -16.37
CA ALA A 240 -9.86 9.34 -17.63
C ALA A 240 -8.75 8.81 -18.54
N TYR A 241 -7.56 8.56 -17.99
CA TYR A 241 -6.44 7.97 -18.72
C TYR A 241 -6.80 6.61 -19.34
N PHE A 242 -7.31 5.68 -18.54
CA PHE A 242 -7.63 4.35 -19.01
C PHE A 242 -8.78 4.36 -20.03
N LEU A 243 -9.85 5.11 -19.76
CA LEU A 243 -10.97 5.26 -20.70
C LEU A 243 -10.54 5.88 -22.04
N GLN A 244 -9.64 6.88 -22.00
CA GLN A 244 -9.12 7.49 -23.23
C GLN A 244 -8.25 6.51 -24.01
N LEU A 245 -7.41 5.71 -23.32
CA LEU A 245 -6.64 4.63 -23.97
C LEU A 245 -7.53 3.57 -24.63
N MET A 246 -8.71 3.30 -24.05
CA MET A 246 -9.72 2.40 -24.60
C MET A 246 -10.51 3.00 -25.78
N GLY A 247 -10.14 4.20 -26.27
CA GLY A 247 -10.77 4.84 -27.43
C GLY A 247 -12.04 5.64 -27.13
N HIS A 248 -12.41 5.81 -25.84
CA HIS A 248 -13.52 6.69 -25.46
C HIS A 248 -13.10 8.16 -25.46
N GLN A 249 -14.05 9.08 -25.68
CA GLN A 249 -13.79 10.51 -25.59
C GLN A 249 -14.10 11.00 -24.17
N VAL A 250 -13.08 11.41 -23.43
CA VAL A 250 -13.21 11.77 -22.01
C VAL A 250 -13.09 13.28 -21.80
N THR A 251 -14.02 13.84 -21.00
CA THR A 251 -13.95 15.22 -20.51
C THR A 251 -13.95 15.21 -18.99
N VAL A 252 -12.92 15.77 -18.37
CA VAL A 252 -12.79 15.93 -16.92
C VAL A 252 -13.27 17.31 -16.50
N TYR A 253 -14.22 17.36 -15.57
CA TYR A 253 -14.69 18.58 -14.91
C TYR A 253 -14.05 18.69 -13.53
N GLU A 254 -13.36 19.81 -13.29
CA GLU A 254 -12.68 20.07 -12.01
C GLU A 254 -13.13 21.42 -11.44
N MET A 255 -13.55 21.43 -10.18
CA MET A 255 -14.02 22.66 -9.54
C MET A 255 -12.90 23.66 -9.23
N LEU A 256 -11.68 23.16 -9.03
CA LEU A 256 -10.50 23.97 -8.74
C LEU A 256 -9.81 24.43 -10.02
N PRO A 257 -8.96 25.49 -9.94
CA PRO A 257 -8.30 26.05 -11.14
C PRO A 257 -7.32 25.09 -11.84
N LYS A 258 -6.78 24.10 -11.12
CA LYS A 258 -5.79 23.15 -11.63
C LYS A 258 -6.13 21.71 -11.23
N LEU A 259 -5.77 20.78 -12.11
CA LEU A 259 -5.89 19.35 -11.85
C LEU A 259 -4.95 18.85 -10.75
N GLY A 260 -5.25 17.66 -10.21
CA GLY A 260 -4.45 16.95 -9.24
C GLY A 260 -5.15 16.72 -7.90
N GLY A 261 -6.26 17.41 -7.62
CA GLY A 261 -7.01 17.23 -6.37
C GLY A 261 -6.12 17.32 -5.14
N MET A 262 -6.27 16.38 -4.18
CA MET A 262 -5.48 16.38 -2.94
C MET A 262 -3.96 16.21 -3.15
N LEU A 263 -3.49 15.70 -4.28
CA LEU A 263 -2.06 15.64 -4.62
C LEU A 263 -1.47 17.06 -4.77
N ARG A 264 -2.25 17.97 -5.32
CA ARG A 264 -1.84 19.37 -5.51
C ARG A 264 -2.12 20.23 -4.29
N TYR A 265 -3.32 20.08 -3.72
CA TYR A 265 -3.86 21.01 -2.74
C TYR A 265 -3.72 20.54 -1.28
N GLY A 266 -3.40 19.26 -1.07
CA GLY A 266 -3.26 18.70 0.27
C GLY A 266 -1.84 18.27 0.61
N ILE A 267 -1.04 17.87 -0.37
CA ILE A 267 0.33 17.43 -0.13
C ILE A 267 1.31 18.60 -0.32
N PRO A 268 2.18 18.88 0.66
CA PRO A 268 3.15 19.98 0.55
C PRO A 268 4.17 19.78 -0.57
N ASN A 269 4.69 20.90 -1.11
CA ASN A 269 5.66 20.88 -2.21
C ASN A 269 6.94 20.12 -1.85
N TYR A 270 7.41 20.22 -0.62
CA TYR A 270 8.63 19.54 -0.17
C TYR A 270 8.51 18.00 -0.14
N ARG A 271 7.27 17.43 -0.11
CA ARG A 271 7.02 15.99 -0.29
C ARG A 271 6.72 15.61 -1.73
N LEU A 272 5.95 16.44 -2.43
CA LEU A 272 5.59 16.23 -3.83
C LEU A 272 5.75 17.55 -4.59
N PRO A 273 6.91 17.80 -5.22
CA PRO A 273 7.11 18.96 -6.08
C PRO A 273 6.04 19.03 -7.16
N LYS A 274 5.44 20.21 -7.33
CA LYS A 274 4.27 20.37 -8.22
C LYS A 274 4.62 20.16 -9.69
N GLU A 275 5.84 20.50 -10.09
CA GLU A 275 6.37 20.24 -11.42
C GLU A 275 6.39 18.73 -11.72
N ARG A 276 6.76 17.91 -10.70
CA ARG A 276 6.79 16.45 -10.85
C ARG A 276 5.39 15.81 -10.92
N LEU A 277 4.41 16.42 -10.26
CA LEU A 277 3.00 16.05 -10.41
C LEU A 277 2.51 16.44 -11.81
N ASP A 278 2.91 17.60 -12.30
CA ASP A 278 2.53 18.08 -13.63
C ASP A 278 3.07 17.18 -14.76
N ASP A 279 4.24 16.54 -14.59
CA ASP A 279 4.75 15.54 -15.54
C ASP A 279 3.78 14.36 -15.73
N ASP A 280 3.24 13.81 -14.64
CA ASP A 280 2.25 12.72 -14.72
C ASP A 280 0.93 13.19 -15.31
N ILE A 281 0.45 14.39 -14.91
CA ILE A 281 -0.79 14.97 -15.43
C ILE A 281 -0.67 15.25 -16.92
N GLN A 282 0.47 15.81 -17.38
CA GLN A 282 0.70 16.10 -18.80
C GLN A 282 0.63 14.81 -19.64
N ALA A 283 1.25 13.72 -19.16
CA ALA A 283 1.17 12.45 -19.88
C ALA A 283 -0.27 11.89 -19.96
N ILE A 284 -1.12 12.18 -18.98
CA ILE A 284 -2.55 11.85 -19.04
C ILE A 284 -3.25 12.73 -20.08
N LEU A 285 -2.97 14.03 -20.08
CA LEU A 285 -3.57 14.97 -21.05
C LEU A 285 -3.14 14.68 -22.49
N ASP A 286 -1.92 14.23 -22.70
CA ASP A 286 -1.38 13.89 -24.02
C ASP A 286 -2.05 12.66 -24.66
N THR A 287 -2.85 11.89 -23.91
CA THR A 287 -3.76 10.87 -24.48
C THR A 287 -4.95 11.50 -25.21
N GLY A 288 -5.20 12.79 -25.06
CA GLY A 288 -6.34 13.49 -25.66
C GLY A 288 -7.52 13.77 -24.71
N VAL A 289 -7.36 13.52 -23.42
CA VAL A 289 -8.36 13.86 -22.38
C VAL A 289 -8.63 15.37 -22.39
N LYS A 290 -9.89 15.75 -22.52
CA LYS A 290 -10.35 17.15 -22.43
C LYS A 290 -10.58 17.55 -20.98
N VAL A 291 -10.37 18.82 -20.65
CA VAL A 291 -10.49 19.32 -19.28
C VAL A 291 -11.26 20.64 -19.26
N ASP A 292 -12.14 20.78 -18.28
CA ASP A 292 -12.85 22.02 -17.95
C ASP A 292 -12.67 22.32 -16.46
N CYS A 293 -11.68 23.15 -16.13
CA CYS A 293 -11.37 23.57 -14.75
C CYS A 293 -12.19 24.80 -14.33
N GLY A 294 -12.36 24.99 -13.01
CA GLY A 294 -13.17 26.06 -12.44
C GLY A 294 -14.68 25.81 -12.58
N LYS A 295 -15.08 24.56 -12.74
CA LYS A 295 -16.47 24.11 -12.94
C LYS A 295 -16.91 23.16 -11.87
N ALA A 296 -17.76 23.62 -10.96
CA ALA A 296 -18.33 22.82 -9.89
C ALA A 296 -19.65 22.17 -10.36
N ILE A 297 -19.68 20.85 -10.37
CA ILE A 297 -20.92 20.10 -10.61
C ILE A 297 -21.83 20.24 -9.40
N GLY A 298 -23.12 20.47 -9.65
CA GLY A 298 -24.11 20.89 -8.65
C GLY A 298 -24.30 22.41 -8.56
N LYS A 299 -23.37 23.21 -9.13
CA LYS A 299 -23.43 24.67 -9.18
C LYS A 299 -23.43 25.22 -10.61
N ASP A 300 -22.41 24.88 -11.40
CA ASP A 300 -22.28 25.34 -12.80
C ASP A 300 -23.02 24.41 -13.78
N TYR A 301 -23.02 23.11 -13.49
CA TYR A 301 -23.75 22.07 -14.22
C TYR A 301 -24.39 21.09 -13.22
N SER A 302 -25.58 20.56 -13.55
CA SER A 302 -26.16 19.45 -12.80
C SER A 302 -25.69 18.10 -13.36
N ILE A 303 -25.85 17.03 -12.56
CA ILE A 303 -25.65 15.66 -13.05
C ILE A 303 -26.61 15.33 -14.20
N VAL A 304 -27.81 15.89 -14.16
CA VAL A 304 -28.82 15.70 -15.22
C VAL A 304 -28.34 16.31 -16.52
N ASP A 305 -27.79 17.54 -16.51
CA ASP A 305 -27.24 18.19 -17.71
C ASP A 305 -26.09 17.36 -18.32
N LEU A 306 -25.26 16.73 -17.48
CA LEU A 306 -24.19 15.86 -17.94
C LEU A 306 -24.74 14.57 -18.55
N LYS A 307 -25.76 13.96 -17.96
CA LYS A 307 -26.39 12.75 -18.51
C LYS A 307 -27.05 12.97 -19.87
N GLU A 308 -27.50 14.17 -20.17
CA GLU A 308 -28.06 14.51 -21.49
C GLU A 308 -26.98 14.63 -22.58
N LYS A 309 -25.74 14.94 -22.19
CA LYS A 309 -24.62 15.22 -23.12
C LYS A 309 -23.65 14.05 -23.28
N TYR A 310 -23.58 13.16 -22.30
CA TYR A 310 -22.61 12.09 -22.22
C TYR A 310 -23.26 10.72 -22.11
N ASP A 311 -22.65 9.70 -22.71
CA ASP A 311 -23.09 8.32 -22.59
C ASP A 311 -22.93 7.81 -21.15
N VAL A 312 -21.87 8.28 -20.44
CA VAL A 312 -21.58 7.93 -19.04
C VAL A 312 -21.11 9.16 -18.27
N VAL A 313 -21.52 9.24 -17.00
CA VAL A 313 -21.03 10.21 -16.02
C VAL A 313 -20.37 9.47 -14.86
N LEU A 314 -19.11 9.75 -14.62
CA LEU A 314 -18.32 9.16 -13.52
C LEU A 314 -18.05 10.21 -12.42
N ILE A 315 -18.47 9.93 -11.18
CA ILE A 315 -18.30 10.78 -10.00
C ILE A 315 -17.07 10.34 -9.22
N THR A 316 -16.03 11.20 -9.14
CA THR A 316 -14.75 10.94 -8.44
C THR A 316 -14.31 12.16 -7.63
N ILE A 317 -15.24 12.79 -6.92
CA ILE A 317 -15.02 14.04 -6.17
C ILE A 317 -14.11 13.92 -4.96
N GLY A 318 -13.73 12.71 -4.57
CA GLY A 318 -12.84 12.45 -3.44
C GLY A 318 -13.48 12.78 -2.07
N ALA A 319 -12.61 13.11 -1.10
CA ALA A 319 -12.98 13.57 0.23
C ALA A 319 -12.08 14.78 0.55
N SER A 320 -12.59 15.98 0.39
CA SER A 320 -11.82 17.23 0.43
C SER A 320 -12.34 18.27 1.44
N THR A 321 -13.30 17.89 2.28
CA THR A 321 -13.83 18.70 3.38
C THR A 321 -13.34 18.18 4.73
N ASP A 322 -13.62 18.95 5.78
CA ASP A 322 -13.03 18.77 7.09
C ASP A 322 -13.97 18.08 8.07
N LYS A 323 -13.41 17.23 8.91
CA LYS A 323 -14.08 16.77 10.13
C LYS A 323 -13.88 17.76 11.26
N LYS A 324 -14.99 18.14 11.89
CA LYS A 324 -14.98 18.96 13.09
C LYS A 324 -14.71 18.12 14.34
N LEU A 325 -14.09 18.75 15.34
CA LEU A 325 -13.87 18.14 16.66
C LEU A 325 -15.19 18.00 17.44
N GLY A 326 -16.12 18.94 17.23
CA GLY A 326 -17.35 19.05 18.00
C GLY A 326 -17.13 19.52 19.43
N LEU A 327 -16.07 20.31 19.66
CA LEU A 327 -15.71 20.82 20.97
C LEU A 327 -16.16 22.28 21.16
N GLU A 328 -16.40 22.64 22.43
CA GLU A 328 -16.63 24.02 22.81
C GLU A 328 -15.41 24.87 22.43
N GLY A 329 -15.67 26.02 21.78
CA GLY A 329 -14.62 26.93 21.34
C GLY A 329 -14.03 26.64 19.95
N GLU A 330 -14.50 25.62 19.22
CA GLU A 330 -14.00 25.29 17.88
C GLU A 330 -14.21 26.38 16.82
N ASP A 331 -15.13 27.32 17.11
CA ASP A 331 -15.41 28.53 16.30
C ASP A 331 -14.42 29.68 16.53
N ALA A 332 -13.41 29.51 17.39
CA ALA A 332 -12.41 30.51 17.67
C ALA A 332 -11.59 30.89 16.43
N LYS A 333 -11.26 32.18 16.30
CA LYS A 333 -10.31 32.64 15.29
C LYS A 333 -8.94 32.00 15.53
N GLY A 334 -8.33 31.45 14.49
CA GLY A 334 -7.08 30.71 14.58
C GLY A 334 -7.26 29.19 14.78
N VAL A 335 -8.49 28.68 14.86
CA VAL A 335 -8.81 27.26 14.69
C VAL A 335 -9.10 27.03 13.21
N ILE A 336 -8.28 26.20 12.56
CA ILE A 336 -8.37 25.92 11.13
C ILE A 336 -8.26 24.42 10.88
N SER A 337 -8.86 23.94 9.80
CA SER A 337 -8.65 22.56 9.40
C SER A 337 -7.31 22.36 8.71
N ALA A 338 -6.76 21.15 8.81
CA ALA A 338 -5.51 20.83 8.14
C ALA A 338 -5.66 20.85 6.61
N VAL A 339 -6.84 20.48 6.07
CA VAL A 339 -7.10 20.52 4.62
C VAL A 339 -7.10 21.96 4.12
N GLN A 340 -7.79 22.87 4.83
CA GLN A 340 -7.81 24.29 4.48
C GLN A 340 -6.43 24.91 4.61
N PHE A 341 -5.73 24.64 5.73
CA PHE A 341 -4.37 25.14 5.97
C PHE A 341 -3.40 24.74 4.84
N LEU A 342 -3.34 23.44 4.50
CA LEU A 342 -2.45 22.95 3.45
C LEU A 342 -2.84 23.47 2.06
N ARG A 343 -4.14 23.64 1.82
CA ARG A 343 -4.65 24.24 0.58
C ARG A 343 -4.22 25.70 0.44
N ASP A 344 -4.33 26.49 1.52
CA ASP A 344 -3.93 27.89 1.51
C ASP A 344 -2.41 28.05 1.30
N VAL A 345 -1.63 27.15 1.88
CA VAL A 345 -0.18 27.07 1.61
C VAL A 345 0.06 26.73 0.13
N GLY A 346 -0.65 25.75 -0.42
CA GLY A 346 -0.56 25.37 -1.83
C GLY A 346 -0.93 26.49 -2.80
N TYR A 347 -1.82 27.40 -2.39
CA TYR A 347 -2.18 28.61 -3.14
C TYR A 347 -1.21 29.77 -2.91
N GLY A 348 -0.35 29.71 -1.89
CA GLY A 348 0.49 30.82 -1.47
C GLY A 348 -0.30 31.94 -0.76
N THR A 349 -1.49 31.64 -0.25
CA THR A 349 -2.36 32.58 0.50
C THR A 349 -2.25 32.47 2.00
N GLN A 350 -1.57 31.42 2.51
CA GLN A 350 -1.35 31.21 3.93
C GLN A 350 -0.43 32.31 4.51
N GLU A 351 -0.87 32.92 5.59
CA GLU A 351 -0.06 33.90 6.35
C GLU A 351 1.10 33.21 7.08
N SER A 352 2.17 33.97 7.32
CA SER A 352 3.30 33.56 8.16
C SER A 352 2.84 33.16 9.56
N LEU A 353 3.48 32.12 10.09
CA LEU A 353 3.29 31.70 11.50
C LEU A 353 4.43 32.17 12.40
N GLU A 354 5.23 33.12 11.95
CA GLU A 354 6.38 33.65 12.70
C GLU A 354 6.00 34.07 14.11
N GLY A 355 6.72 33.54 15.08
CA GLY A 355 6.51 33.84 16.51
C GLY A 355 5.31 33.15 17.16
N LYS A 356 4.43 32.49 16.40
CA LYS A 356 3.26 31.79 16.94
C LYS A 356 3.61 30.40 17.47
N GLU A 357 2.88 29.93 18.46
CA GLU A 357 2.84 28.57 18.91
C GLU A 357 1.68 27.86 18.21
N VAL A 358 1.96 26.71 17.59
CA VAL A 358 1.01 25.93 16.80
C VAL A 358 0.77 24.58 17.44
N ALA A 359 -0.48 24.20 17.61
CA ALA A 359 -0.87 22.86 18.02
C ALA A 359 -1.65 22.17 16.89
N VAL A 360 -1.31 20.91 16.58
CA VAL A 360 -2.00 20.11 15.55
C VAL A 360 -2.64 18.91 16.22
N ILE A 361 -3.94 18.71 16.02
CA ILE A 361 -4.68 17.57 16.58
C ILE A 361 -4.77 16.48 15.54
N GLY A 362 -4.14 15.34 15.80
CA GLY A 362 -4.19 14.17 14.93
C GLY A 362 -2.91 13.36 14.93
N GLY A 363 -2.91 12.22 14.24
CA GLY A 363 -1.75 11.31 14.18
C GLY A 363 -1.65 10.58 12.84
N GLY A 364 -2.17 11.17 11.77
CA GLY A 364 -2.04 10.68 10.39
C GLY A 364 -1.02 11.48 9.58
N ASN A 365 -0.76 11.07 8.33
CA ASN A 365 0.18 11.76 7.44
C ASN A 365 -0.17 13.25 7.26
N VAL A 366 -1.46 13.59 7.19
CA VAL A 366 -1.91 15.00 7.11
C VAL A 366 -1.47 15.82 8.33
N SER A 367 -1.44 15.20 9.52
CA SER A 367 -0.92 15.89 10.73
C SER A 367 0.57 16.16 10.62
N MET A 368 1.34 15.19 10.08
CA MET A 368 2.79 15.35 9.84
C MET A 368 3.04 16.46 8.80
N ASP A 369 2.26 16.47 7.72
CA ASP A 369 2.33 17.54 6.72
C ASP A 369 2.03 18.92 7.33
N ALA A 370 1.01 19.02 8.17
CA ALA A 370 0.63 20.29 8.81
C ALA A 370 1.70 20.81 9.78
N VAL A 371 2.30 19.94 10.62
CA VAL A 371 3.34 20.40 11.57
C VAL A 371 4.64 20.76 10.84
N ARG A 372 5.09 19.95 9.90
CA ARG A 372 6.31 20.22 9.12
C ARG A 372 6.17 21.48 8.26
N THR A 373 4.97 21.74 7.75
CA THR A 373 4.62 22.99 7.05
C THR A 373 4.63 24.16 8.00
N SER A 374 4.09 24.02 9.22
CA SER A 374 4.08 25.08 10.22
C SER A 374 5.51 25.50 10.65
N VAL A 375 6.43 24.53 10.76
CA VAL A 375 7.86 24.83 11.00
C VAL A 375 8.43 25.72 9.89
N ARG A 376 8.17 25.36 8.61
CA ARG A 376 8.63 26.12 7.43
C ARG A 376 8.04 27.52 7.33
N LEU A 377 6.84 27.72 7.88
CA LEU A 377 6.20 29.05 7.97
C LEU A 377 6.69 29.88 9.16
N GLY A 378 7.73 29.43 9.89
CA GLY A 378 8.39 30.18 10.93
C GLY A 378 7.73 30.09 12.32
N ALA A 379 6.89 29.11 12.57
CA ALA A 379 6.29 28.90 13.88
C ALA A 379 7.37 28.77 14.97
N LYS A 380 7.19 29.47 16.10
CA LYS A 380 8.13 29.46 17.23
C LYS A 380 8.18 28.09 17.93
N LYS A 381 7.02 27.46 18.03
CA LYS A 381 6.86 26.12 18.62
C LYS A 381 5.73 25.39 17.91
N VAL A 382 5.97 24.13 17.58
CA VAL A 382 4.98 23.27 16.94
C VAL A 382 4.82 21.98 17.72
N SER A 383 3.58 21.60 18.02
CA SER A 383 3.28 20.38 18.76
C SER A 383 2.15 19.57 18.11
N ILE A 384 2.25 18.26 18.18
CA ILE A 384 1.16 17.31 17.87
C ILE A 384 0.47 16.93 19.17
N VAL A 385 -0.85 16.96 19.17
CA VAL A 385 -1.71 16.44 20.24
C VAL A 385 -2.41 15.19 19.76
N TYR A 386 -2.09 14.05 20.35
CA TYR A 386 -2.63 12.77 19.93
C TYR A 386 -3.15 11.94 21.11
N ARG A 387 -4.38 11.45 20.98
CA ARG A 387 -5.07 10.74 22.08
C ARG A 387 -4.56 9.33 22.38
N ARG A 388 -3.71 8.73 21.51
CA ARG A 388 -3.13 7.39 21.67
C ARG A 388 -1.61 7.46 21.74
N ARG A 389 -0.94 6.29 21.68
CA ARG A 389 0.53 6.20 21.64
C ARG A 389 1.06 6.54 20.25
N VAL A 390 2.35 6.86 20.16
CA VAL A 390 3.04 7.02 18.85
C VAL A 390 2.84 5.76 17.98
N ALA A 391 2.98 4.56 18.55
CA ALA A 391 2.78 3.30 17.83
C ALA A 391 1.36 3.08 17.27
N ASP A 392 0.37 3.85 17.72
CA ASP A 392 -1.01 3.80 17.22
C ASP A 392 -1.28 4.88 16.16
N MET A 393 -0.30 5.71 15.83
CA MET A 393 -0.39 6.69 14.75
C MET A 393 -0.53 5.98 13.40
N THR A 394 -1.30 6.58 12.51
CA THR A 394 -1.47 6.07 11.13
C THR A 394 -0.50 6.73 10.14
N ALA A 395 0.27 7.70 10.59
CA ALA A 395 1.36 8.29 9.82
C ALA A 395 2.48 7.26 9.62
N LEU A 396 3.20 7.38 8.51
CA LEU A 396 4.37 6.55 8.25
C LEU A 396 5.46 6.84 9.30
N PRO A 397 6.21 5.81 9.75
CA PRO A 397 7.30 6.00 10.72
C PRO A 397 8.32 7.06 10.30
N ASP A 398 8.67 7.09 9.01
CA ASP A 398 9.63 8.07 8.46
C ASP A 398 9.09 9.51 8.56
N GLU A 399 7.78 9.72 8.35
CA GLU A 399 7.16 11.05 8.50
C GLU A 399 7.11 11.51 9.95
N ILE A 400 6.90 10.57 10.89
CA ILE A 400 6.95 10.86 12.33
C ILE A 400 8.37 11.26 12.72
N SER A 401 9.36 10.45 12.35
CA SER A 401 10.77 10.73 12.62
C SER A 401 11.25 12.03 11.97
N GLY A 402 10.77 12.30 10.75
CA GLY A 402 11.04 13.56 10.05
C GLY A 402 10.50 14.78 10.78
N ALA A 403 9.29 14.69 11.33
CA ALA A 403 8.69 15.76 12.11
C ALA A 403 9.44 15.99 13.44
N GLU A 404 9.81 14.93 14.16
CA GLU A 404 10.61 15.03 15.39
C GLU A 404 12.00 15.64 15.12
N ALA A 405 12.67 15.21 14.03
CA ALA A 405 13.95 15.79 13.62
C ALA A 405 13.86 17.28 13.29
N GLU A 406 12.72 17.74 12.76
CA GLU A 406 12.43 19.14 12.47
C GLU A 406 11.98 19.95 13.71
N GLY A 407 12.04 19.37 14.93
CA GLY A 407 11.79 20.03 16.19
C GLY A 407 10.32 20.03 16.64
N VAL A 408 9.48 19.21 16.06
CA VAL A 408 8.07 19.07 16.48
C VAL A 408 7.97 18.28 17.77
N GLU A 409 7.24 18.79 18.75
CA GLU A 409 6.95 18.10 20.02
C GLU A 409 5.73 17.18 19.87
N ILE A 410 5.88 15.87 20.13
CA ILE A 410 4.77 14.91 20.05
C ILE A 410 4.21 14.64 21.44
N LYS A 411 2.98 15.11 21.69
CA LYS A 411 2.22 14.91 22.94
C LYS A 411 1.20 13.80 22.75
N THR A 412 1.54 12.61 23.22
CA THR A 412 0.67 11.43 23.15
C THR A 412 -0.17 11.25 24.41
N LEU A 413 -1.21 10.40 24.29
CA LEU A 413 -2.16 10.11 25.38
C LEU A 413 -2.85 11.37 25.93
N MET A 414 -3.15 12.31 25.03
CA MET A 414 -3.79 13.59 25.31
C MET A 414 -5.03 13.72 24.41
N ALA A 415 -6.22 13.62 24.99
CA ALA A 415 -7.48 13.77 24.25
C ALA A 415 -7.98 15.22 24.37
N PRO A 416 -8.26 15.92 23.26
CA PRO A 416 -8.86 17.24 23.29
C PRO A 416 -10.18 17.26 24.07
N SER A 417 -10.38 18.24 24.94
CA SER A 417 -11.61 18.42 25.75
C SER A 417 -12.35 19.71 25.46
N ARG A 418 -11.65 20.84 25.37
CA ARG A 418 -12.23 22.14 25.01
C ARG A 418 -11.17 23.12 24.49
N ILE A 419 -11.59 24.12 23.74
CA ILE A 419 -10.72 25.18 23.22
C ILE A 419 -10.97 26.45 24.00
N GLU A 420 -9.90 27.06 24.51
CA GLU A 420 -9.98 28.33 25.25
C GLU A 420 -9.79 29.50 24.29
N LYS A 421 -10.68 30.51 24.42
CA LYS A 421 -10.65 31.77 23.67
C LYS A 421 -10.19 32.91 24.56
N ASP A 422 -9.58 33.90 23.94
CA ASP A 422 -9.39 35.22 24.58
C ASP A 422 -10.66 36.09 24.46
N GLU A 423 -10.61 37.29 25.03
CA GLU A 423 -11.73 38.25 25.02
C GLU A 423 -12.09 38.75 23.61
N GLU A 424 -11.16 38.62 22.64
CA GLU A 424 -11.33 39.01 21.24
C GLU A 424 -11.83 37.87 20.37
N GLY A 425 -11.99 36.66 20.95
CA GLY A 425 -12.45 35.45 20.30
C GLY A 425 -11.35 34.68 19.53
N ASN A 426 -10.07 35.00 19.76
CA ASN A 426 -8.96 34.24 19.18
C ASN A 426 -8.66 33.01 20.04
N VAL A 427 -8.10 31.95 19.44
CA VAL A 427 -7.64 30.77 20.18
C VAL A 427 -6.45 31.15 21.08
N LYS A 428 -6.54 30.81 22.35
CA LYS A 428 -5.50 30.96 23.36
C LYS A 428 -4.77 29.67 23.66
N GLY A 429 -5.46 28.55 23.46
CA GLY A 429 -4.93 27.21 23.65
C GLY A 429 -6.02 26.16 23.71
N ILE A 430 -5.59 24.93 23.95
CA ILE A 430 -6.47 23.79 24.07
C ILE A 430 -6.27 23.06 25.39
N TRP A 431 -7.37 22.69 26.04
CA TRP A 431 -7.38 21.77 27.17
C TRP A 431 -7.44 20.33 26.69
N VAL A 432 -6.65 19.47 27.31
CA VAL A 432 -6.55 18.06 26.95
C VAL A 432 -6.65 17.21 28.20
N THR A 433 -7.42 16.14 28.12
CA THR A 433 -7.58 15.15 29.19
C THR A 433 -6.53 14.05 29.02
N PRO A 434 -5.65 13.82 30.02
CA PRO A 434 -4.70 12.71 30.02
C PRO A 434 -5.39 11.35 29.88
N GLN A 435 -4.83 10.48 29.05
CA GLN A 435 -5.40 9.18 28.70
C GLN A 435 -4.52 8.03 29.19
N MET A 436 -5.15 6.90 29.51
CA MET A 436 -4.48 5.62 29.71
C MET A 436 -4.99 4.56 28.75
N ILE A 437 -4.18 3.57 28.46
CA ILE A 437 -4.57 2.41 27.65
C ILE A 437 -5.56 1.57 28.43
N SER A 438 -6.73 1.30 27.85
CA SER A 438 -7.77 0.46 28.45
C SER A 438 -7.81 -0.95 27.86
N ASN A 439 -7.56 -1.10 26.56
CA ASN A 439 -7.56 -2.38 25.86
C ASN A 439 -6.79 -2.25 24.54
N ILE A 440 -6.32 -3.39 24.00
CA ILE A 440 -5.71 -3.46 22.66
C ILE A 440 -6.50 -4.48 21.84
N LYS A 441 -7.17 -4.01 20.78
CA LYS A 441 -7.89 -4.86 19.82
C LYS A 441 -7.28 -4.67 18.43
N GLY A 442 -6.90 -5.77 17.78
CA GLY A 442 -6.31 -5.72 16.44
C GLY A 442 -5.05 -4.85 16.34
N GLY A 443 -4.20 -4.87 17.40
CA GLY A 443 -2.97 -4.07 17.46
C GLY A 443 -3.17 -2.60 17.86
N ARG A 444 -4.40 -2.06 17.83
CA ARG A 444 -4.70 -0.65 18.13
C ARG A 444 -5.21 -0.47 19.56
N ALA A 445 -4.63 0.49 20.31
CA ALA A 445 -5.04 0.79 21.66
C ALA A 445 -6.38 1.54 21.72
N SER A 446 -7.28 1.07 22.58
CA SER A 446 -8.40 1.86 23.10
C SER A 446 -7.91 2.62 24.33
N VAL A 447 -8.35 3.84 24.48
CA VAL A 447 -7.94 4.72 25.57
C VAL A 447 -9.14 5.16 26.42
N LYS A 448 -8.88 5.53 27.67
CA LYS A 448 -9.83 6.12 28.60
C LYS A 448 -9.13 7.18 29.45
N PRO A 449 -9.85 8.17 30.00
CA PRO A 449 -9.28 9.16 30.92
C PRO A 449 -8.55 8.51 32.11
N THR A 450 -7.43 9.11 32.53
CA THR A 450 -6.68 8.70 33.73
C THR A 450 -7.40 9.06 35.03
N GLY A 451 -8.22 10.11 35.01
CA GLY A 451 -8.81 10.77 36.17
C GLY A 451 -7.96 11.90 36.74
N GLU A 452 -6.84 12.21 36.09
CA GLU A 452 -6.03 13.41 36.38
C GLU A 452 -6.69 14.66 35.79
N ASP A 453 -6.30 15.82 36.29
CA ASP A 453 -6.80 17.12 35.83
C ASP A 453 -6.41 17.35 34.34
N ASP A 454 -7.26 18.07 33.63
CA ASP A 454 -6.99 18.52 32.28
C ASP A 454 -5.73 19.40 32.20
N VAL A 455 -4.95 19.22 31.17
CA VAL A 455 -3.70 19.97 30.91
C VAL A 455 -3.96 21.03 29.86
N PHE A 456 -3.52 22.27 30.12
CA PHE A 456 -3.60 23.37 29.16
C PHE A 456 -2.38 23.40 28.24
N ILE A 457 -2.59 23.41 26.94
CA ILE A 457 -1.56 23.59 25.91
C ILE A 457 -1.80 24.93 25.23
N PRO A 458 -0.93 25.94 25.45
CA PRO A 458 -1.07 27.23 24.81
C PRO A 458 -0.78 27.13 23.30
N CYS A 459 -1.56 27.82 22.48
CA CYS A 459 -1.31 28.00 21.05
C CYS A 459 -2.11 29.18 20.50
N GLN A 460 -1.58 29.86 19.50
CA GLN A 460 -2.25 30.95 18.77
C GLN A 460 -2.81 30.45 17.42
N THR A 461 -2.46 29.24 17.04
CA THR A 461 -3.04 28.52 15.87
C THR A 461 -3.27 27.07 16.25
N LEU A 462 -4.50 26.62 16.07
CA LEU A 462 -4.90 25.23 16.31
C LEU A 462 -5.33 24.58 14.99
N ILE A 463 -4.60 23.57 14.54
CA ILE A 463 -4.87 22.90 13.27
C ILE A 463 -5.53 21.54 13.56
N VAL A 464 -6.73 21.33 12.99
CA VAL A 464 -7.51 20.11 13.19
C VAL A 464 -7.25 19.13 12.04
N ALA A 465 -6.63 17.97 12.35
CA ALA A 465 -6.22 16.94 11.38
C ALA A 465 -6.78 15.55 11.75
N ILE A 466 -8.09 15.44 12.04
CA ILE A 466 -8.75 14.22 12.53
C ILE A 466 -9.46 13.40 11.45
N GLY A 467 -9.31 13.79 10.20
CA GLY A 467 -9.87 13.13 9.03
C GLY A 467 -10.55 14.07 8.06
N GLN A 468 -11.07 13.50 6.99
CA GLN A 468 -11.71 14.22 5.89
C GLN A 468 -13.13 13.70 5.69
N ASP A 469 -14.01 14.54 5.14
CA ASP A 469 -15.37 14.21 4.75
C ASP A 469 -15.62 14.51 3.27
N ILE A 470 -16.76 14.05 2.78
CA ILE A 470 -17.17 14.11 1.39
C ILE A 470 -18.27 15.16 1.25
N GLU A 471 -18.13 16.07 0.29
CA GLU A 471 -19.17 17.05 -0.05
C GLU A 471 -20.15 16.41 -1.06
N TYR A 472 -21.12 15.68 -0.59
CA TYR A 472 -22.04 14.87 -1.38
C TYR A 472 -23.43 15.48 -1.58
N GLN A 473 -23.78 16.55 -0.86
CA GLN A 473 -25.15 17.06 -0.75
C GLN A 473 -25.79 17.34 -2.11
N HIS A 474 -25.07 18.00 -3.02
CA HIS A 474 -25.56 18.30 -4.37
C HIS A 474 -25.85 17.05 -5.20
N PHE A 475 -25.12 15.97 -4.96
CA PHE A 475 -25.32 14.70 -5.64
C PHE A 475 -26.54 13.96 -5.07
N GLU A 476 -26.72 14.00 -3.75
CA GLU A 476 -27.89 13.44 -3.07
C GLU A 476 -29.19 14.15 -3.50
N GLU A 477 -29.17 15.49 -3.59
CA GLU A 477 -30.29 16.30 -4.11
C GLU A 477 -30.61 15.95 -5.59
N ALA A 478 -29.62 15.54 -6.37
CA ALA A 478 -29.79 15.09 -7.75
C ALA A 478 -30.19 13.61 -7.86
N GLY A 479 -30.43 12.92 -6.74
CA GLY A 479 -30.91 11.53 -6.69
C GLY A 479 -29.80 10.47 -6.62
N VAL A 480 -28.51 10.86 -6.47
CA VAL A 480 -27.41 9.90 -6.26
C VAL A 480 -27.54 9.27 -4.87
N PRO A 481 -27.58 7.94 -4.74
CA PRO A 481 -27.72 7.28 -3.43
C PRO A 481 -26.55 7.59 -2.50
N VAL A 482 -26.85 8.02 -1.27
CA VAL A 482 -25.88 8.31 -0.22
C VAL A 482 -26.18 7.47 1.02
N GLN A 483 -25.16 6.90 1.62
CA GLN A 483 -25.26 6.16 2.87
C GLN A 483 -24.08 6.46 3.81
N ARG A 484 -24.37 6.83 5.04
CA ARG A 484 -23.36 7.14 6.08
C ARG A 484 -22.33 8.18 5.63
N GLY A 485 -22.78 9.21 4.91
CA GLY A 485 -21.91 10.29 4.42
C GLY A 485 -21.01 9.92 3.25
N LYS A 486 -21.32 8.87 2.50
CA LYS A 486 -20.59 8.43 1.31
C LYS A 486 -21.56 8.14 0.18
N ILE A 487 -21.12 8.26 -1.05
CA ILE A 487 -21.86 7.81 -2.21
C ILE A 487 -21.94 6.28 -2.15
N ASN A 488 -23.18 5.77 -2.14
CA ASN A 488 -23.46 4.33 -1.99
C ASN A 488 -23.56 3.68 -3.37
N VAL A 489 -22.44 3.11 -3.83
CA VAL A 489 -22.37 2.41 -5.11
C VAL A 489 -22.71 0.93 -4.98
N GLU A 490 -23.24 0.37 -6.04
CA GLU A 490 -23.45 -1.06 -6.19
C GLU A 490 -22.17 -1.78 -6.64
N LYS A 491 -22.30 -3.09 -6.80
CA LYS A 491 -21.24 -3.89 -7.39
C LYS A 491 -20.89 -3.30 -8.76
N PHE A 492 -19.61 -3.09 -9.05
CA PHE A 492 -19.08 -2.46 -10.27
C PHE A 492 -19.14 -0.91 -10.33
N GLY A 493 -19.60 -0.23 -9.27
CA GLY A 493 -19.53 1.24 -9.17
C GLY A 493 -20.68 2.00 -9.84
N GLY A 494 -21.67 1.31 -10.42
CA GLY A 494 -22.85 1.91 -11.03
C GLY A 494 -24.02 2.06 -10.06
N PHE A 495 -25.17 2.52 -10.58
CA PHE A 495 -26.44 2.67 -9.87
C PHE A 495 -27.59 2.10 -10.72
N GLU A 496 -28.38 1.13 -10.18
CA GLU A 496 -29.55 0.57 -10.88
C GLU A 496 -30.58 1.66 -11.20
N GLU A 497 -30.81 2.58 -10.27
CA GLU A 497 -31.78 3.67 -10.42
C GLU A 497 -31.31 4.78 -11.36
N MET A 498 -30.01 4.86 -11.66
CA MET A 498 -29.41 5.88 -12.53
C MET A 498 -28.47 5.25 -13.57
N PRO A 499 -28.96 4.50 -14.56
CA PRO A 499 -28.14 3.87 -15.59
C PRO A 499 -27.22 4.88 -16.29
N GLY A 500 -25.95 4.50 -16.50
CA GLY A 500 -24.93 5.36 -17.07
C GLY A 500 -24.25 6.32 -16.09
N VAL A 501 -24.64 6.32 -14.81
CA VAL A 501 -23.92 7.03 -13.75
C VAL A 501 -23.09 6.04 -12.93
N PHE A 502 -21.86 6.41 -12.63
CA PHE A 502 -20.90 5.62 -11.84
C PHE A 502 -20.25 6.52 -10.77
N ALA A 503 -19.75 5.91 -9.70
CA ALA A 503 -18.93 6.63 -8.73
C ALA A 503 -17.83 5.75 -8.15
N GLY A 504 -16.74 6.37 -7.71
CA GLY A 504 -15.63 5.64 -7.08
C GLY A 504 -14.50 6.50 -6.53
N GLY A 505 -13.51 5.80 -5.98
CA GLY A 505 -12.48 6.45 -5.18
C GLY A 505 -13.01 6.85 -3.81
N ASP A 506 -12.39 7.85 -3.18
CA ASP A 506 -12.64 8.21 -1.78
C ASP A 506 -14.07 8.67 -1.51
N CYS A 507 -14.80 9.17 -2.51
CA CYS A 507 -16.21 9.55 -2.34
C CYS A 507 -17.14 8.34 -2.10
N ALA A 508 -16.75 7.14 -2.55
CA ALA A 508 -17.47 5.90 -2.33
C ALA A 508 -16.90 5.07 -1.16
N THR A 509 -15.57 4.96 -1.07
CA THR A 509 -14.92 4.11 -0.06
C THR A 509 -14.58 4.84 1.24
N GLY A 510 -14.46 6.16 1.20
CA GLY A 510 -13.90 7.03 2.23
C GLY A 510 -12.41 7.33 1.97
N PRO A 511 -11.86 8.35 2.65
CA PRO A 511 -10.47 8.78 2.47
C PRO A 511 -9.48 7.62 2.62
N SER A 512 -8.57 7.48 1.66
CA SER A 512 -7.57 6.40 1.61
C SER A 512 -6.27 6.90 0.98
N THR A 513 -5.46 5.99 0.44
CA THR A 513 -4.17 6.29 -0.15
C THR A 513 -4.29 6.64 -1.64
N VAL A 514 -3.30 7.37 -2.17
CA VAL A 514 -3.25 7.71 -3.61
C VAL A 514 -3.32 6.46 -4.50
N ILE A 515 -2.58 5.41 -4.14
CA ILE A 515 -2.56 4.17 -4.93
C ILE A 515 -3.91 3.44 -4.91
N SER A 516 -4.70 3.59 -3.84
CA SER A 516 -6.07 3.07 -3.76
C SER A 516 -7.01 3.86 -4.67
N ALA A 517 -6.87 5.18 -4.74
CA ALA A 517 -7.65 6.03 -5.64
C ALA A 517 -7.34 5.73 -7.12
N ILE A 518 -6.06 5.53 -7.45
CA ILE A 518 -5.62 5.10 -8.79
C ILE A 518 -6.21 3.74 -9.16
N ALA A 519 -6.15 2.78 -8.24
CA ALA A 519 -6.73 1.45 -8.44
C ALA A 519 -8.25 1.51 -8.67
N ALA A 520 -8.96 2.34 -7.90
CA ALA A 520 -10.39 2.56 -8.07
C ALA A 520 -10.69 3.14 -9.46
N GLY A 521 -9.91 4.13 -9.91
CA GLY A 521 -10.04 4.71 -11.26
C GLY A 521 -9.83 3.67 -12.37
N LYS A 522 -8.81 2.81 -12.23
CA LYS A 522 -8.55 1.71 -13.17
C LYS A 522 -9.72 0.72 -13.26
N VAL A 523 -10.20 0.26 -12.10
CA VAL A 523 -11.29 -0.73 -12.03
C VAL A 523 -12.58 -0.16 -12.60
N ILE A 524 -12.91 1.08 -12.24
CA ILE A 524 -14.13 1.73 -12.74
C ILE A 524 -14.05 1.97 -14.26
N ALA A 525 -12.88 2.34 -14.78
CA ALA A 525 -12.70 2.48 -16.24
C ALA A 525 -13.02 1.17 -16.96
N ALA A 526 -12.52 0.03 -16.48
CA ALA A 526 -12.82 -1.27 -17.05
C ALA A 526 -14.32 -1.62 -16.94
N ASN A 527 -14.97 -1.30 -15.81
CA ASN A 527 -16.40 -1.55 -15.63
C ASN A 527 -17.28 -0.66 -16.54
N ILE A 528 -16.85 0.57 -16.82
CA ILE A 528 -17.53 1.47 -17.76
C ILE A 528 -17.35 0.97 -19.19
N ASP A 529 -16.15 0.52 -19.57
CA ASP A 529 -15.90 -0.06 -20.89
C ASP A 529 -16.79 -1.28 -21.14
N GLU A 530 -16.89 -2.17 -20.15
CA GLU A 530 -17.79 -3.32 -20.21
C GLU A 530 -19.30 -2.92 -20.27
N TYR A 531 -19.71 -1.92 -19.51
CA TYR A 531 -21.07 -1.37 -19.55
C TYR A 531 -21.43 -0.82 -20.93
N LEU A 532 -20.47 -0.21 -21.62
CA LEU A 532 -20.64 0.32 -22.98
C LEU A 532 -20.58 -0.77 -24.05
N GLY A 533 -20.35 -2.02 -23.68
CA GLY A 533 -20.32 -3.18 -24.58
C GLY A 533 -18.95 -3.46 -25.21
N TYR A 534 -17.88 -2.93 -24.64
CA TYR A 534 -16.50 -3.17 -25.05
C TYR A 534 -15.76 -4.02 -24.01
N HIS A 535 -14.61 -4.55 -24.39
CA HIS A 535 -13.73 -5.37 -23.53
C HIS A 535 -12.27 -5.10 -23.88
N HIS A 536 -11.82 -3.85 -23.77
CA HIS A 536 -10.47 -3.48 -24.08
C HIS A 536 -9.50 -3.99 -23.02
N GLU A 537 -8.39 -4.55 -23.46
CA GLU A 537 -7.28 -4.95 -22.60
C GLU A 537 -6.08 -4.01 -22.82
N ILE A 538 -5.61 -3.37 -21.75
CA ILE A 538 -4.46 -2.47 -21.81
C ILE A 538 -3.19 -3.28 -21.55
N THR A 539 -2.33 -3.32 -22.55
CA THR A 539 -1.03 -3.99 -22.50
C THR A 539 0.11 -2.98 -22.55
N ALA A 540 1.31 -3.40 -22.16
CA ALA A 540 2.53 -2.66 -22.41
C ALA A 540 3.39 -3.47 -23.39
N ASP A 541 3.81 -2.83 -24.47
CA ASP A 541 4.75 -3.41 -25.44
C ASP A 541 6.18 -3.17 -24.92
N VAL A 542 6.53 -3.93 -23.89
CA VAL A 542 7.83 -3.85 -23.22
C VAL A 542 8.34 -5.26 -22.96
N GLU A 543 9.50 -5.56 -23.51
CA GLU A 543 10.20 -6.82 -23.23
C GLU A 543 10.86 -6.75 -21.84
N ILE A 544 10.37 -7.60 -20.94
CA ILE A 544 10.90 -7.70 -19.56
C ILE A 544 12.12 -8.62 -19.58
N PRO A 545 13.25 -8.21 -18.98
CA PRO A 545 14.46 -9.04 -18.94
C PRO A 545 14.23 -10.38 -18.26
N GLU A 546 14.72 -11.44 -18.88
CA GLU A 546 14.70 -12.79 -18.32
C GLU A 546 15.47 -12.82 -16.98
N PRO A 547 14.93 -13.50 -15.96
CA PRO A 547 15.60 -13.61 -14.69
C PRO A 547 16.81 -14.55 -14.78
N LYS A 548 17.91 -14.13 -14.16
CA LYS A 548 19.07 -14.99 -13.97
C LYS A 548 19.01 -15.68 -12.61
N LEU A 549 19.28 -16.99 -12.61
CA LEU A 549 19.42 -17.73 -11.36
C LEU A 549 20.77 -17.36 -10.72
N GLU A 550 20.73 -16.47 -9.77
CA GLU A 550 21.90 -15.95 -9.06
C GLU A 550 21.67 -16.10 -7.55
N ASP A 551 22.75 -16.32 -6.81
CA ASP A 551 22.67 -16.19 -5.36
C ASP A 551 22.32 -14.76 -4.96
N LYS A 552 21.41 -14.63 -4.00
CA LYS A 552 20.95 -13.35 -3.46
C LYS A 552 21.30 -13.25 -1.97
N PRO A 553 22.59 -13.16 -1.60
CA PRO A 553 23.00 -13.06 -0.21
C PRO A 553 22.44 -11.79 0.44
N ALA A 554 22.42 -11.77 1.77
CA ALA A 554 22.12 -10.56 2.51
C ALA A 554 23.16 -9.47 2.19
N CYS A 555 22.70 -8.28 1.80
CA CYS A 555 23.56 -7.15 1.45
C CYS A 555 23.02 -5.80 1.94
N GLY A 556 21.93 -5.81 2.71
CA GLY A 556 21.27 -4.63 3.21
C GLY A 556 20.45 -3.88 2.15
N ARG A 557 19.54 -3.03 2.62
CA ARG A 557 18.67 -2.19 1.81
C ARG A 557 19.33 -0.85 1.52
N VAL A 558 19.21 -0.35 0.31
CA VAL A 558 19.54 1.04 -0.01
C VAL A 558 18.33 1.91 0.38
N ASN A 559 18.54 2.80 1.35
CA ASN A 559 17.54 3.76 1.78
C ASN A 559 17.74 5.10 1.08
N LEU A 560 16.64 5.81 0.81
CA LEU A 560 16.70 7.19 0.35
C LEU A 560 17.23 8.07 1.49
N THR A 561 18.05 9.05 1.16
CA THR A 561 18.54 10.02 2.11
C THR A 561 17.68 11.28 2.07
N GLU A 562 17.68 12.04 3.14
CA GLU A 562 17.01 13.34 3.20
C GLU A 562 18.05 14.46 3.28
N ARG A 563 17.66 15.64 2.82
CA ARG A 563 18.46 16.87 3.00
C ARG A 563 18.65 17.14 4.49
N GLU A 564 19.79 17.78 4.84
CA GLU A 564 20.10 18.16 6.21
C GLU A 564 18.97 18.99 6.83
N VAL A 565 18.61 18.68 8.09
CA VAL A 565 17.48 19.29 8.80
C VAL A 565 17.57 20.82 8.81
N GLY A 566 18.77 21.36 9.14
CA GLY A 566 19.00 22.80 9.23
C GLY A 566 18.81 23.55 7.90
N GLU A 567 18.82 22.83 6.76
CA GLU A 567 18.57 23.41 5.44
C GLU A 567 17.10 23.18 5.00
N ARG A 568 16.60 21.96 5.13
CA ARG A 568 15.28 21.60 4.61
C ARG A 568 14.10 22.28 5.32
N VAL A 569 14.30 22.76 6.56
CA VAL A 569 13.27 23.50 7.30
C VAL A 569 13.11 24.97 6.85
N LYS A 570 14.04 25.49 6.03
CA LYS A 570 14.04 26.90 5.57
C LYS A 570 13.26 27.13 4.29
N ASP A 571 12.91 26.07 3.58
CA ASP A 571 12.28 26.14 2.26
C ASP A 571 11.22 25.05 2.06
N PHE A 572 10.56 25.07 0.90
CA PHE A 572 9.60 24.07 0.46
C PHE A 572 10.14 23.17 -0.66
N GLU A 573 11.46 23.16 -0.88
CA GLU A 573 12.09 22.27 -1.84
C GLU A 573 12.04 20.80 -1.37
N GLY A 574 12.15 19.86 -2.33
CA GLY A 574 12.07 18.44 -2.05
C GLY A 574 13.02 18.01 -0.92
N VAL A 575 12.49 17.31 0.08
CA VAL A 575 13.30 16.89 1.24
C VAL A 575 14.10 15.63 0.97
N GLU A 576 13.63 14.75 0.10
CA GLU A 576 14.19 13.42 -0.15
C GLU A 576 15.08 13.42 -1.40
N ASN A 577 16.29 12.90 -1.28
CA ASN A 577 17.22 12.71 -2.40
C ASN A 577 16.89 11.39 -3.13
N CYS A 578 17.12 11.36 -4.45
CA CYS A 578 16.99 10.13 -5.22
C CYS A 578 18.22 9.23 -5.04
N MET A 579 18.07 7.94 -5.34
CA MET A 579 19.21 7.01 -5.47
C MET A 579 20.10 7.42 -6.65
N THR A 580 21.38 7.15 -6.53
CA THR A 580 22.29 7.12 -7.68
C THR A 580 22.01 5.87 -8.54
N GLU A 581 22.40 5.88 -9.81
CA GLU A 581 22.27 4.72 -10.70
C GLU A 581 22.92 3.45 -10.13
N LYS A 582 24.08 3.60 -9.49
CA LYS A 582 24.78 2.47 -8.85
C LYS A 582 23.99 1.89 -7.69
N GLU A 583 23.43 2.73 -6.83
CA GLU A 583 22.56 2.32 -5.72
C GLU A 583 21.28 1.67 -6.22
N ALA A 584 20.67 2.23 -7.26
CA ALA A 584 19.49 1.66 -7.88
C ALA A 584 19.76 0.29 -8.51
N CYS A 585 20.88 0.12 -9.19
CA CYS A 585 21.30 -1.18 -9.74
C CYS A 585 21.53 -2.21 -8.61
N GLN A 586 22.19 -1.81 -7.51
CA GLN A 586 22.39 -2.66 -6.33
C GLN A 586 21.06 -3.06 -5.73
N GLU A 587 20.16 -2.10 -5.48
CA GLU A 587 18.86 -2.34 -4.86
C GLU A 587 17.94 -3.20 -5.74
N ALA A 588 17.89 -2.91 -7.04
CA ALA A 588 17.16 -3.72 -8.01
C ALA A 588 17.68 -5.16 -8.09
N GLY A 589 19.01 -5.34 -7.95
CA GLY A 589 19.68 -6.64 -7.89
C GLY A 589 19.25 -7.51 -6.71
N ARG A 590 18.70 -6.93 -5.63
CA ARG A 590 18.18 -7.66 -4.47
C ARG A 590 16.84 -8.36 -4.74
N CYS A 591 16.11 -7.94 -5.77
CA CYS A 591 14.81 -8.53 -6.11
C CYS A 591 14.94 -10.02 -6.42
N LEU A 592 14.09 -10.84 -5.80
CA LEU A 592 14.09 -12.30 -5.95
C LEU A 592 13.37 -12.78 -7.22
N ARG A 593 12.79 -11.88 -8.03
CA ARG A 593 12.04 -12.23 -9.25
C ARG A 593 10.99 -13.32 -8.99
N CYS A 594 10.13 -13.08 -8.00
CA CYS A 594 9.07 -14.01 -7.59
C CYS A 594 8.04 -14.29 -8.69
N ASP A 595 8.03 -13.49 -9.75
CA ASP A 595 7.26 -13.68 -10.97
C ASP A 595 7.72 -14.91 -11.79
N HIS A 596 9.00 -15.30 -11.67
CA HIS A 596 9.58 -16.46 -12.36
C HIS A 596 9.95 -17.61 -11.42
N PHE A 597 10.61 -17.29 -10.30
CA PHE A 597 11.13 -18.32 -9.38
C PHE A 597 10.17 -18.62 -8.22
N GLY A 598 8.95 -18.13 -8.28
CA GLY A 598 7.95 -18.34 -7.26
C GLY A 598 8.40 -17.78 -5.92
N TYR A 599 8.75 -18.63 -4.98
CA TYR A 599 9.05 -18.20 -3.61
C TYR A 599 10.54 -18.02 -3.29
N GLY A 600 11.42 -18.07 -4.25
CA GLY A 600 12.85 -17.76 -4.14
C GLY A 600 13.68 -18.63 -3.20
N ILE A 601 13.12 -19.08 -2.08
CA ILE A 601 13.78 -19.96 -1.11
C ILE A 601 13.47 -21.45 -1.33
N PHE A 602 12.43 -21.75 -2.10
CA PHE A 602 12.08 -23.12 -2.47
C PHE A 602 12.62 -23.42 -3.86
N LYS A 603 13.18 -24.61 -4.03
CA LYS A 603 13.64 -25.13 -5.32
C LYS A 603 12.54 -25.99 -5.97
N GLY A 604 12.68 -26.31 -7.22
CA GLY A 604 11.73 -27.14 -7.96
C GLY A 604 10.43 -26.38 -8.23
N GLY A 605 9.33 -27.01 -8.46
CA GLY A 605 7.96 -26.57 -8.73
C GLY A 605 7.63 -25.11 -9.06
N ARG A 606 8.60 -24.22 -9.05
CA ARG A 606 8.51 -22.77 -9.32
C ARG A 606 9.40 -22.34 -10.48
N ASP A 607 10.09 -23.25 -11.06
CA ASP A 607 10.90 -23.06 -12.23
C ASP A 607 10.00 -22.91 -13.47
N THR A 608 10.47 -22.22 -14.49
CA THR A 608 9.79 -22.07 -15.79
C THR A 608 9.53 -23.38 -16.51
N LYS A 609 10.09 -24.48 -16.03
CA LYS A 609 9.82 -25.83 -16.53
C LYS A 609 8.49 -26.44 -16.08
N TRP A 610 7.84 -25.86 -15.07
CA TRP A 610 6.63 -26.38 -14.48
C TRP A 610 5.36 -25.78 -15.08
#